data_470e7cdd0f608bc8ba6c683991e607c1
#
_entry.id   470e7cdd0f608bc8ba6c683991e607c1
#
_cell.length_a   1.000
_cell.length_b   1.000
_cell.length_c   1.000
_cell.angle_alpha   90.00
_cell.angle_beta   90.00
_cell.angle_gamma   90.00
#
_symmetry.space_group_name_H-M   'P 1'
#
loop_
_entity.id
_entity.type
_entity.pdbx_description
1 polymer ?
#
loop_
_entity_poly.entity_id
_entity_poly.type
_entity_poly.pdbx_seq_one_letter_code
_entity_poly.pdbx_strand_id
1 'polypeptide(L)'
;MRPADLFRSLRAAARYAGSTSFPGSSSMLKLLVPVGHSPRSLQAVRHATFLYRERCASEVVLINVQAPLESTRLEAYHPLSRLRAIETQFATDDLAMAERILRDADVKFSVVMKVGPVADTIAATAAETGCDEIVVAGPRRDPLHALMSVFRRSVMARLVRISNVPVTAVQ
;
A
#
# COMPACT_ATOMS: atom_id res chain seq x y z
N MET A 1 -16.12 -51.96 -2.05
CA MET A 1 -15.15 -50.85 -2.26
C MET A 1 -13.78 -51.50 -2.43
N ARG A 2 -13.18 -51.41 -3.61
CA ARG A 2 -11.95 -52.16 -3.94
C ARG A 2 -10.74 -51.38 -3.46
N PRO A 3 -9.69 -52.02 -2.94
CA PRO A 3 -8.49 -51.32 -2.38
C PRO A 3 -7.76 -50.45 -3.41
N ALA A 4 -7.98 -50.62 -4.70
CA ALA A 4 -7.37 -49.82 -5.77
C ALA A 4 -7.83 -48.34 -5.79
N ASP A 5 -9.04 -48.04 -5.31
CA ASP A 5 -9.58 -46.69 -5.33
C ASP A 5 -9.02 -45.81 -4.21
N LEU A 6 -8.57 -46.43 -3.10
CA LEU A 6 -7.96 -45.74 -1.98
C LEU A 6 -6.57 -45.20 -2.33
N PHE A 7 -5.80 -45.95 -3.13
CA PHE A 7 -4.49 -45.54 -3.61
C PHE A 7 -4.52 -44.46 -4.68
N ARG A 8 -5.65 -44.34 -5.42
CA ARG A 8 -5.83 -43.28 -6.41
C ARG A 8 -6.11 -41.91 -5.74
N SER A 9 -6.88 -41.89 -4.65
CA SER A 9 -7.16 -40.67 -3.89
C SER A 9 -5.93 -40.16 -3.13
N LEU A 10 -5.08 -41.07 -2.60
CA LEU A 10 -3.82 -40.69 -1.93
C LEU A 10 -2.78 -40.12 -2.90
N ARG A 11 -2.75 -40.57 -4.16
CA ARG A 11 -1.87 -39.99 -5.20
C ARG A 11 -2.34 -38.62 -5.68
N ALA A 12 -3.64 -38.31 -5.62
CA ALA A 12 -4.15 -36.99 -5.92
C ALA A 12 -3.81 -35.98 -4.80
N ALA A 13 -3.87 -36.41 -3.55
CA ALA A 13 -3.47 -35.57 -2.40
C ALA A 13 -1.96 -35.27 -2.38
N ALA A 14 -1.11 -36.22 -2.84
CA ALA A 14 0.33 -36.02 -2.90
C ALA A 14 0.79 -35.03 -3.98
N ARG A 15 -0.07 -34.67 -4.96
CA ARG A 15 0.24 -33.64 -5.97
C ARG A 15 -0.08 -32.23 -5.48
N TYR A 16 -0.79 -32.06 -4.37
CA TYR A 16 -1.05 -30.77 -3.73
C TYR A 16 -0.01 -30.43 -2.63
N ALA A 17 0.91 -31.35 -2.34
CA ALA A 17 2.13 -31.04 -1.63
C ALA A 17 3.16 -30.42 -2.59
N GLY A 18 2.69 -29.48 -3.44
CA GLY A 18 3.54 -28.54 -4.15
C GLY A 18 4.26 -27.71 -3.09
N SER A 19 5.55 -27.89 -3.00
CA SER A 19 6.56 -27.13 -2.32
C SER A 19 6.09 -25.76 -1.81
N THR A 20 5.43 -25.70 -0.67
CA THR A 20 5.54 -24.56 0.22
C THR A 20 6.95 -24.67 0.82
N SER A 21 7.97 -24.36 0.04
CA SER A 21 9.21 -23.86 0.61
C SER A 21 8.83 -22.55 1.30
N PHE A 22 8.50 -22.65 2.58
CA PHE A 22 8.71 -21.53 3.46
C PHE A 22 10.21 -21.23 3.34
N PRO A 23 10.60 -20.09 2.75
CA PRO A 23 12.00 -19.73 2.80
C PRO A 23 12.33 -19.54 4.27
N GLY A 24 13.01 -20.50 4.86
CA GLY A 24 13.54 -20.47 6.23
C GLY A 24 14.76 -19.56 6.36
N SER A 25 14.88 -18.54 5.52
CA SER A 25 15.61 -17.33 5.79
C SER A 25 14.55 -16.30 6.16
N SER A 26 14.65 -15.70 7.33
CA SER A 26 13.87 -14.54 7.74
C SER A 26 14.23 -13.38 6.80
N SER A 27 13.70 -13.40 5.57
CA SER A 27 13.80 -12.26 4.69
C SER A 27 12.90 -11.20 5.29
N MET A 28 13.51 -10.16 5.85
CA MET A 28 12.79 -9.02 6.37
C MET A 28 11.98 -8.40 5.23
N LEU A 29 10.74 -8.03 5.53
CA LEU A 29 9.79 -7.51 4.54
C LEU A 29 10.26 -6.18 3.94
N LYS A 30 9.97 -5.97 2.68
CA LYS A 30 10.01 -4.66 2.03
C LYS A 30 8.60 -4.10 1.97
N LEU A 31 8.38 -2.96 2.63
CA LEU A 31 7.05 -2.38 2.82
C LEU A 31 6.80 -1.25 1.83
N LEU A 32 5.61 -1.21 1.22
CA LEU A 32 5.12 -0.07 0.47
C LEU A 32 4.11 0.71 1.33
N VAL A 33 4.34 2.01 1.52
CA VAL A 33 3.50 2.88 2.34
C VAL A 33 2.98 4.04 1.52
N PRO A 34 1.70 4.03 1.12
CA PRO A 34 1.07 5.17 0.47
C PRO A 34 0.91 6.35 1.41
N VAL A 35 1.44 7.50 1.00
CA VAL A 35 1.33 8.78 1.69
C VAL A 35 0.48 9.73 0.87
N GLY A 36 -0.55 10.30 1.47
CA GLY A 36 -1.46 11.25 0.82
C GLY A 36 -1.89 12.32 1.82
N HIS A 37 -2.70 13.30 1.36
CA HIS A 37 -3.11 14.51 2.08
C HIS A 37 -3.79 14.30 3.46
N SER A 38 -3.84 13.10 3.94
CA SER A 38 -4.41 12.83 5.26
C SER A 38 -3.32 12.66 6.29
N PRO A 39 -3.36 13.39 7.40
CA PRO A 39 -2.46 13.19 8.54
C PRO A 39 -2.43 11.73 9.04
N ARG A 40 -3.44 10.96 8.68
CA ARG A 40 -3.53 9.54 9.01
C ARG A 40 -2.56 8.66 8.23
N SER A 41 -2.13 9.08 7.04
CA SER A 41 -1.09 8.36 6.29
C SER A 41 0.18 8.22 7.11
N LEU A 42 0.47 9.19 8.00
CA LEU A 42 1.58 9.14 8.93
C LEU A 42 1.46 8.04 10.00
N GLN A 43 0.25 7.52 10.26
CA GLN A 43 0.10 6.35 11.15
C GLN A 43 0.64 5.09 10.48
N ALA A 44 0.39 4.91 9.18
CA ALA A 44 0.98 3.82 8.40
C ALA A 44 2.51 3.93 8.37
N VAL A 45 3.04 5.15 8.20
CA VAL A 45 4.49 5.41 8.26
C VAL A 45 5.07 5.03 9.63
N ARG A 46 4.43 5.44 10.73
CA ARG A 46 4.87 5.08 12.09
C ARG A 46 4.82 3.57 12.33
N HIS A 47 3.79 2.90 11.82
CA HIS A 47 3.70 1.45 11.91
C HIS A 47 4.82 0.75 11.10
N ALA A 48 5.09 1.21 9.89
CA ALA A 48 6.21 0.72 9.10
C ALA A 48 7.55 0.96 9.80
N THR A 49 7.73 2.12 10.46
CA THR A 49 8.88 2.42 11.30
C THR A 49 9.02 1.44 12.46
N PHE A 50 7.92 1.11 13.12
CA PHE A 50 7.89 0.11 14.18
C PHE A 50 8.34 -1.26 13.65
N LEU A 51 7.76 -1.75 12.55
CA LEU A 51 8.14 -3.02 11.93
C LEU A 51 9.61 -3.07 11.54
N TYR A 52 10.16 -1.96 11.04
CA TYR A 52 11.59 -1.87 10.73
C TYR A 52 12.46 -1.98 11.98
N ARG A 53 12.12 -1.28 13.05
CA ARG A 53 12.87 -1.33 14.33
C ARG A 53 12.81 -2.70 14.98
N GLU A 54 11.69 -3.40 14.85
CA GLU A 54 11.52 -4.79 15.32
C GLU A 54 12.16 -5.83 14.38
N ARG A 55 12.90 -5.36 13.36
CA ARG A 55 13.56 -6.23 12.37
C ARG A 55 12.61 -7.14 11.59
N CYS A 56 11.34 -6.76 11.50
CA CYS A 56 10.35 -7.41 10.63
C CYS A 56 10.45 -6.89 9.20
N ALA A 57 10.93 -5.65 9.00
CA ALA A 57 11.11 -5.04 7.70
C ALA A 57 12.56 -4.58 7.48
N SER A 58 13.03 -4.61 6.22
CA SER A 58 14.38 -4.22 5.80
C SER A 58 14.42 -2.88 5.07
N GLU A 59 13.30 -2.48 4.49
CA GLU A 59 13.19 -1.25 3.69
C GLU A 59 11.74 -0.78 3.64
N VAL A 60 11.55 0.53 3.58
CA VAL A 60 10.25 1.18 3.40
C VAL A 60 10.26 1.98 2.10
N VAL A 61 9.30 1.73 1.22
CA VAL A 61 9.05 2.53 0.01
C VAL A 61 7.86 3.43 0.28
N LEU A 62 8.08 4.74 0.34
CA LEU A 62 7.00 5.72 0.38
C LEU A 62 6.48 5.95 -1.04
N ILE A 63 5.19 5.91 -1.23
CA ILE A 63 4.57 6.28 -2.52
C ILE A 63 3.53 7.38 -2.34
N ASN A 64 3.65 8.44 -3.13
CA ASN A 64 2.58 9.41 -3.33
C ASN A 64 1.99 9.22 -4.73
N VAL A 65 0.68 8.99 -4.79
CA VAL A 65 -0.05 8.87 -6.05
C VAL A 65 -1.02 10.03 -6.18
N GLN A 66 -0.79 10.84 -7.21
CA GLN A 66 -1.68 11.91 -7.60
C GLN A 66 -2.70 11.38 -8.62
N ALA A 67 -3.99 11.66 -8.38
CA ALA A 67 -5.02 11.35 -9.38
C ALA A 67 -4.78 12.19 -10.64
N PRO A 68 -5.04 11.65 -11.83
CA PRO A 68 -5.00 12.47 -13.04
C PRO A 68 -6.01 13.61 -12.87
N LEU A 69 -5.58 14.83 -13.16
CA LEU A 69 -6.50 15.96 -13.27
C LEU A 69 -7.35 15.74 -14.53
N GLU A 70 -8.46 15.04 -14.36
CA GLU A 70 -9.46 15.02 -15.42
C GLU A 70 -10.08 16.41 -15.51
N SER A 71 -10.30 16.87 -16.74
CA SER A 71 -10.93 18.14 -17.05
C SER A 71 -12.37 18.18 -16.51
N THR A 72 -12.48 18.45 -15.23
CA THR A 72 -13.75 18.62 -14.53
C THR A 72 -14.07 20.12 -14.43
N ARG A 73 -15.31 20.43 -14.08
CA ARG A 73 -15.87 21.79 -13.95
C ARG A 73 -14.99 22.81 -13.20
N LEU A 74 -13.92 22.37 -12.52
CA LEU A 74 -12.92 23.22 -11.87
C LEU A 74 -12.02 23.97 -12.86
N GLU A 75 -11.80 23.43 -14.07
CA GLU A 75 -11.01 24.10 -15.13
C GLU A 75 -11.64 25.42 -15.58
N ALA A 76 -12.97 25.57 -15.45
CA ALA A 76 -13.68 26.79 -15.82
C ALA A 76 -13.31 27.99 -14.92
N TYR A 77 -12.73 27.74 -13.73
CA TYR A 77 -12.46 28.78 -12.72
C TYR A 77 -10.99 28.96 -12.37
N HIS A 78 -10.13 27.98 -12.64
CA HIS A 78 -8.70 28.06 -12.32
C HIS A 78 -7.82 27.44 -13.40
N PRO A 79 -6.68 28.07 -13.75
CA PRO A 79 -5.72 27.49 -14.67
C PRO A 79 -5.21 26.15 -14.14
N LEU A 80 -5.21 25.09 -14.97
CA LEU A 80 -4.72 23.75 -14.61
C LEU A 80 -3.30 23.75 -14.03
N SER A 81 -2.46 24.68 -14.50
CA SER A 81 -1.10 24.85 -13.99
C SER A 81 -1.08 25.21 -12.50
N ARG A 82 -2.03 26.04 -12.03
CA ARG A 82 -2.11 26.45 -10.63
C ARG A 82 -2.62 25.33 -9.74
N LEU A 83 -3.61 24.56 -10.21
CA LEU A 83 -4.11 23.40 -9.48
C LEU A 83 -3.00 22.33 -9.35
N ARG A 84 -2.27 22.05 -10.43
CA ARG A 84 -1.12 21.13 -10.38
C ARG A 84 -0.03 21.60 -9.41
N ALA A 85 0.28 22.89 -9.40
CA ALA A 85 1.27 23.43 -8.48
C ALA A 85 0.86 23.25 -7.02
N ILE A 86 -0.42 23.48 -6.69
CA ILE A 86 -0.97 23.30 -5.34
C ILE A 86 -0.96 21.82 -4.95
N GLU A 87 -1.41 20.92 -5.81
CA GLU A 87 -1.39 19.48 -5.54
C GLU A 87 0.04 18.95 -5.34
N THR A 88 0.98 19.39 -6.18
CA THR A 88 2.39 19.02 -6.04
C THR A 88 2.98 19.53 -4.72
N GLN A 89 2.64 20.75 -4.31
CA GLN A 89 3.12 21.31 -3.05
C GLN A 89 2.60 20.53 -1.84
N PHE A 90 1.30 20.23 -1.79
CA PHE A 90 0.74 19.41 -0.70
C PHE A 90 1.33 17.99 -0.68
N ALA A 91 1.53 17.38 -1.83
CA ALA A 91 2.18 16.07 -1.90
C ALA A 91 3.62 16.10 -1.37
N THR A 92 4.34 17.19 -1.65
CA THR A 92 5.71 17.41 -1.17
C THR A 92 5.74 17.58 0.35
N ASP A 93 4.81 18.35 0.92
CA ASP A 93 4.72 18.59 2.36
C ASP A 93 4.37 17.29 3.14
N ASP A 94 3.41 16.51 2.63
CA ASP A 94 3.03 15.23 3.21
C ASP A 94 4.20 14.22 3.18
N LEU A 95 4.90 14.15 2.06
CA LEU A 95 6.09 13.30 1.92
C LEU A 95 7.23 13.77 2.83
N ALA A 96 7.48 15.06 2.91
CA ALA A 96 8.53 15.61 3.76
C ALA A 96 8.34 15.23 5.24
N MET A 97 7.08 15.24 5.72
CA MET A 97 6.77 14.80 7.08
C MET A 97 6.99 13.29 7.26
N ALA A 98 6.58 12.48 6.28
CA ALA A 98 6.78 11.03 6.29
C ALA A 98 8.29 10.68 6.26
N GLU A 99 9.05 11.33 5.38
CA GLU A 99 10.50 11.16 5.29
C GLU A 99 11.20 11.54 6.60
N ARG A 100 10.76 12.63 7.24
CA ARG A 100 11.30 13.04 8.53
C ARG A 100 11.13 11.95 9.59
N ILE A 101 9.93 11.36 9.69
CA ILE A 101 9.65 10.25 10.63
C ILE A 101 10.62 9.08 10.39
N LEU A 102 10.82 8.69 9.13
CA LEU A 102 11.70 7.57 8.79
C LEU A 102 13.18 7.91 9.02
N ARG A 103 13.59 9.14 8.68
CA ARG A 103 14.97 9.62 8.87
C ARG A 103 15.33 9.72 10.35
N ASP A 104 14.43 10.26 11.18
CA ASP A 104 14.65 10.39 12.64
C ASP A 104 14.73 9.01 13.32
N ALA A 105 14.19 7.98 12.71
CA ALA A 105 14.23 6.60 13.19
C ALA A 105 15.30 5.73 12.52
N ASP A 106 16.19 6.32 11.71
CA ASP A 106 17.25 5.63 10.95
C ASP A 106 16.73 4.46 10.09
N VAL A 107 15.56 4.64 9.48
CA VAL A 107 14.93 3.66 8.60
C VAL A 107 15.48 3.80 7.19
N LYS A 108 15.88 2.69 6.57
CA LYS A 108 16.21 2.66 5.14
C LYS A 108 14.93 2.85 4.32
N PHE A 109 14.83 3.92 3.53
CA PHE A 109 13.66 4.18 2.71
C PHE A 109 14.00 4.76 1.34
N SER A 110 13.03 4.66 0.45
CA SER A 110 12.99 5.32 -0.86
C SER A 110 11.63 5.99 -1.08
N VAL A 111 11.58 6.96 -1.99
CA VAL A 111 10.37 7.74 -2.29
C VAL A 111 10.04 7.63 -3.78
N VAL A 112 8.77 7.35 -4.06
CA VAL A 112 8.23 7.26 -5.42
C VAL A 112 7.02 8.19 -5.56
N MET A 113 7.02 9.01 -6.59
CA MET A 113 5.87 9.84 -6.96
C MET A 113 5.32 9.37 -8.30
N LYS A 114 4.02 9.12 -8.37
CA LYS A 114 3.33 8.68 -9.59
C LYS A 114 2.02 9.42 -9.80
N VAL A 115 1.58 9.49 -11.04
CA VAL A 115 0.26 10.01 -11.42
C VAL A 115 -0.54 8.85 -12.02
N GLY A 116 -1.79 8.67 -11.57
CA GLY A 116 -2.64 7.60 -12.09
C GLY A 116 -3.81 7.23 -11.17
N PRO A 117 -4.60 6.23 -11.55
CA PRO A 117 -5.63 5.67 -10.69
C PRO A 117 -5.00 5.13 -9.40
N VAL A 118 -5.39 5.68 -8.25
CA VAL A 118 -4.66 5.51 -6.98
C VAL A 118 -4.41 4.05 -6.62
N ALA A 119 -5.47 3.22 -6.58
CA ALA A 119 -5.33 1.82 -6.16
C ALA A 119 -4.48 1.00 -7.15
N ASP A 120 -4.70 1.20 -8.45
CA ASP A 120 -3.99 0.47 -9.51
C ASP A 120 -2.50 0.84 -9.51
N THR A 121 -2.21 2.14 -9.35
CA THR A 121 -0.83 2.65 -9.31
C THR A 121 -0.08 2.14 -8.08
N ILE A 122 -0.74 2.07 -6.90
CA ILE A 122 -0.14 1.51 -5.69
C ILE A 122 0.18 0.01 -5.89
N ALA A 123 -0.80 -0.77 -6.38
CA ALA A 123 -0.60 -2.20 -6.59
C ALA A 123 0.50 -2.50 -7.62
N ALA A 124 0.52 -1.75 -8.74
CA ALA A 124 1.57 -1.87 -9.75
C ALA A 124 2.95 -1.53 -9.18
N THR A 125 3.04 -0.46 -8.37
CA THR A 125 4.32 -0.05 -7.77
C THR A 125 4.82 -1.07 -6.76
N ALA A 126 3.95 -1.73 -5.98
CA ALA A 126 4.36 -2.82 -5.09
C ALA A 126 5.05 -3.95 -5.86
N ALA A 127 4.47 -4.35 -6.99
CA ALA A 127 5.05 -5.36 -7.86
C ALA A 127 6.38 -4.89 -8.52
N GLU A 128 6.43 -3.66 -9.05
CA GLU A 128 7.61 -3.10 -9.71
C GLU A 128 8.81 -2.94 -8.75
N THR A 129 8.53 -2.57 -7.50
CA THR A 129 9.58 -2.34 -6.49
C THR A 129 9.91 -3.60 -5.68
N GLY A 130 9.19 -4.70 -5.92
CA GLY A 130 9.38 -5.95 -5.18
C GLY A 130 9.05 -5.80 -3.70
N CYS A 131 7.99 -5.05 -3.37
CA CYS A 131 7.49 -4.96 -2.01
C CYS A 131 6.67 -6.20 -1.64
N ASP A 132 6.84 -6.67 -0.41
CA ASP A 132 6.19 -7.87 0.11
C ASP A 132 4.84 -7.56 0.77
N GLU A 133 4.62 -6.31 1.17
CA GLU A 133 3.40 -5.88 1.87
C GLU A 133 3.11 -4.40 1.60
N ILE A 134 1.82 -4.05 1.55
CA ILE A 134 1.34 -2.67 1.46
C ILE A 134 0.71 -2.28 2.80
N VAL A 135 1.25 -1.26 3.46
CA VAL A 135 0.73 -0.74 4.73
C VAL A 135 -0.02 0.56 4.50
N VAL A 136 -1.31 0.60 4.77
CA VAL A 136 -2.17 1.76 4.52
C VAL A 136 -2.87 2.23 5.79
N ALA A 137 -3.21 3.52 5.86
CA ALA A 137 -4.07 4.02 6.93
C ALA A 137 -5.52 3.58 6.71
N GLY A 138 -6.07 2.88 7.68
CA GLY A 138 -7.46 2.41 7.68
C GLY A 138 -8.50 3.54 7.81
N PRO A 139 -9.76 3.28 7.51
CA PRO A 139 -10.85 4.26 7.69
C PRO A 139 -11.15 4.53 9.17
N ARG A 140 -11.58 5.77 9.50
CA ARG A 140 -12.09 6.08 10.84
C ARG A 140 -13.41 5.34 11.10
N ARG A 141 -13.62 4.96 12.37
CA ARG A 141 -14.89 4.39 12.83
C ARG A 141 -15.96 5.44 13.16
N ASP A 142 -15.66 6.74 13.01
CA ASP A 142 -16.60 7.82 13.32
C ASP A 142 -17.78 7.83 12.34
N PRO A 143 -19.03 7.70 12.82
CA PRO A 143 -20.21 7.65 11.95
C PRO A 143 -20.46 8.95 11.18
N LEU A 144 -20.10 10.12 11.74
CA LEU A 144 -20.25 11.43 11.10
C LEU A 144 -19.28 11.64 9.92
N HIS A 145 -18.12 10.98 9.93
CA HIS A 145 -17.15 11.05 8.83
C HIS A 145 -17.33 9.92 7.81
N ALA A 146 -18.29 9.04 8.01
CA ALA A 146 -18.55 7.90 7.12
C ALA A 146 -18.95 8.34 5.71
N LEU A 147 -19.63 9.49 5.57
CA LEU A 147 -20.05 10.01 4.26
C LEU A 147 -18.87 10.47 3.41
N MET A 148 -17.86 11.14 4.00
CA MET A 148 -16.65 11.55 3.30
C MET A 148 -15.65 10.40 3.10
N SER A 149 -15.83 9.27 3.78
CA SER A 149 -14.97 8.11 3.70
C SER A 149 -15.29 7.15 2.54
N VAL A 150 -16.35 7.40 1.76
CA VAL A 150 -16.79 6.52 0.66
C VAL A 150 -15.68 6.36 -0.38
N PHE A 151 -15.00 7.44 -0.74
CA PHE A 151 -13.91 7.39 -1.72
C PHE A 151 -12.71 6.57 -1.21
N ARG A 152 -12.35 6.71 0.07
CA ARG A 152 -11.26 5.93 0.69
C ARG A 152 -11.59 4.46 0.87
N ARG A 153 -12.86 4.15 1.19
CA ARG A 153 -13.34 2.76 1.22
C ARG A 153 -13.24 2.14 -0.16
N SER A 154 -13.51 2.89 -1.22
CA SER A 154 -13.40 2.39 -2.59
C SER A 154 -11.94 2.09 -2.97
N VAL A 155 -10.98 2.96 -2.63
CA VAL A 155 -9.55 2.74 -2.89
C VAL A 155 -9.03 1.53 -2.12
N MET A 156 -9.31 1.43 -0.82
CA MET A 156 -8.91 0.29 0.01
C MET A 156 -9.52 -1.02 -0.49
N ALA A 157 -10.83 -1.04 -0.74
CA ALA A 157 -11.52 -2.23 -1.23
C ALA A 157 -11.02 -2.66 -2.61
N ARG A 158 -10.69 -1.70 -3.49
CA ARG A 158 -10.07 -1.98 -4.77
C ARG A 158 -8.68 -2.55 -4.59
N LEU A 159 -7.85 -1.90 -3.78
CA LEU A 159 -6.47 -2.31 -3.52
C LEU A 159 -6.39 -3.75 -3.00
N VAL A 160 -7.20 -4.11 -2.01
CA VAL A 160 -7.28 -5.49 -1.47
C VAL A 160 -7.65 -6.50 -2.54
N ARG A 161 -8.48 -6.11 -3.53
CA ARG A 161 -8.90 -7.02 -4.62
C ARG A 161 -7.87 -7.21 -5.71
N ILE A 162 -7.04 -6.20 -5.98
CA ILE A 162 -6.11 -6.21 -7.13
C ILE A 162 -4.66 -6.42 -6.74
N SER A 163 -4.32 -6.26 -5.46
CA SER A 163 -2.95 -6.44 -4.98
C SER A 163 -2.56 -7.91 -4.98
N ASN A 164 -1.35 -8.21 -5.46
CA ASN A 164 -0.73 -9.52 -5.38
C ASN A 164 0.01 -9.76 -4.06
N VAL A 165 0.11 -8.72 -3.22
CA VAL A 165 0.74 -8.78 -1.90
C VAL A 165 -0.27 -8.43 -0.80
N PRO A 166 -0.07 -8.86 0.44
CA PRO A 166 -0.92 -8.50 1.57
C PRO A 166 -1.09 -6.98 1.72
N VAL A 167 -2.28 -6.57 2.17
CA VAL A 167 -2.60 -5.17 2.44
C VAL A 167 -3.00 -5.03 3.91
N THR A 168 -2.18 -4.39 4.70
CA THR A 168 -2.40 -4.14 6.13
C THR A 168 -2.97 -2.74 6.36
N ALA A 169 -4.11 -2.68 7.05
CA ALA A 169 -4.77 -1.44 7.41
C ALA A 169 -4.48 -1.06 8.85
N VAL A 170 -3.81 0.07 9.07
CA VAL A 170 -3.47 0.60 10.39
C VAL A 170 -4.52 1.63 10.85
N GLN A 171 -5.01 1.49 12.06
CA GLN A 171 -6.02 2.39 12.67
C GLN A 171 -5.42 3.21 13.80
#